data_7ce925dc83144dbf6aab35e6cadb185d
#
_entry.id   7ce925dc83144dbf6aab35e6cadb185d
#
_cell.length_a   1.000
_cell.length_b   1.000
_cell.length_c   1.000
_cell.angle_alpha   90.00
_cell.angle_beta   90.00
_cell.angle_gamma   90.00
#
_symmetry.space_group_name_H-M   'P 1'
#
loop_
_entity.id
_entity.type
_entity.pdbx_description
1 polymer ?
#
loop_
_entity_poly.entity_id
_entity_poly.type
_entity_poly.pdbx_seq_one_letter_code
_entity_poly.pdbx_strand_id
1 'polypeptide(L)'
;LRYAWHASGTYDRHTRTGGSNGGTMRFETERADPENAGFSKAHALAVKALFPALSMADIIILAGNVAIEHTGGPAVPFSYGRRDFGGCAASASMAEKESPTIDAMRGTFDRLGFDDKETVALIVLGHQYGRCHGDASGFEGAWREGLGYPSAYTHGVARGGYRLSPGVLAARNQRQYEMDFGGGEPFMMLVSDMCLWYDEEYRRHLLHYDSHRSEFRRDAALAWKKLTELGCAGTLVPERETKAA
;
A
#
# COMPACT_ATOMS: atom_id res chain seq x y z
N LEU A 1 6.56 -0.64 4.55
CA LEU A 1 5.33 -1.02 3.86
C LEU A 1 5.07 -0.13 2.64
N ARG A 2 4.91 1.19 2.79
CA ARG A 2 4.65 2.14 1.69
C ARG A 2 5.70 2.07 0.58
N TYR A 3 6.98 1.89 0.92
CA TYR A 3 8.06 1.74 -0.06
C TYR A 3 7.85 0.53 -0.99
N ALA A 4 7.44 -0.61 -0.43
CA ALA A 4 7.15 -1.82 -1.20
C ALA A 4 5.88 -1.66 -2.06
N TRP A 5 4.85 -0.98 -1.54
CA TRP A 5 3.65 -0.63 -2.29
C TRP A 5 3.99 0.22 -3.52
N HIS A 6 4.74 1.31 -3.35
CA HIS A 6 5.11 2.21 -4.45
C HIS A 6 6.01 1.52 -5.48
N ALA A 7 6.94 0.66 -5.06
CA ALA A 7 7.74 -0.13 -5.98
C ALA A 7 6.88 -1.07 -6.85
N SER A 8 5.79 -1.62 -6.29
CA SER A 8 4.94 -2.59 -6.97
C SER A 8 3.80 -1.96 -7.77
N GLY A 9 3.24 -0.85 -7.29
CA GLY A 9 2.04 -0.19 -7.82
C GLY A 9 2.23 0.47 -9.21
N THR A 10 3.45 0.51 -9.70
CA THR A 10 3.77 0.99 -11.06
C THR A 10 3.40 -0.02 -12.16
N TYR A 11 2.99 -1.25 -11.81
CA TYR A 11 2.70 -2.29 -12.80
C TYR A 11 1.49 -1.95 -13.67
N ASP A 12 1.61 -2.30 -14.94
CA ASP A 12 0.51 -2.23 -15.90
C ASP A 12 0.37 -3.59 -16.60
N ARG A 13 -0.78 -4.26 -16.39
CA ARG A 13 -1.06 -5.58 -16.95
C ARG A 13 -1.21 -5.58 -18.47
N HIS A 14 -1.57 -4.45 -19.08
CA HIS A 14 -1.80 -4.33 -20.53
C HIS A 14 -0.48 -4.20 -21.27
N THR A 15 0.44 -3.38 -20.74
CA THR A 15 1.79 -3.21 -21.32
C THR A 15 2.80 -4.19 -20.74
N ARG A 16 2.50 -4.80 -19.59
CA ARG A 16 3.39 -5.69 -18.82
C ARG A 16 4.68 -4.99 -18.38
N THR A 17 4.59 -3.71 -18.07
CA THR A 17 5.71 -2.89 -17.60
C THR A 17 5.54 -2.51 -16.13
N GLY A 18 6.61 -2.03 -15.49
CA GLY A 18 6.59 -1.68 -14.07
C GLY A 18 6.59 -2.89 -13.13
N GLY A 19 6.14 -2.66 -11.90
CA GLY A 19 6.08 -3.68 -10.85
C GLY A 19 7.33 -3.76 -9.99
N SER A 20 7.35 -4.72 -9.09
CA SER A 20 8.36 -4.83 -8.02
C SER A 20 9.76 -5.27 -8.46
N ASN A 21 9.93 -5.67 -9.72
CA ASN A 21 11.23 -6.05 -10.25
C ASN A 21 12.09 -4.79 -10.54
N GLY A 22 13.40 -4.95 -10.60
CA GLY A 22 14.32 -3.88 -10.98
C GLY A 22 14.92 -3.07 -9.84
N GLY A 23 14.27 -3.01 -8.68
CA GLY A 23 14.71 -2.20 -7.53
C GLY A 23 14.85 -0.72 -7.88
N THR A 24 13.99 -0.21 -8.76
CA THR A 24 14.11 1.08 -9.43
C THR A 24 13.96 2.27 -8.50
N MET A 25 13.30 2.10 -7.36
CA MET A 25 13.19 3.09 -6.29
C MET A 25 14.56 3.61 -5.75
N ARG A 26 15.68 2.96 -6.10
CA ARG A 26 17.02 3.47 -5.78
C ARG A 26 17.48 4.61 -6.69
N PHE A 27 16.85 4.78 -7.84
CA PHE A 27 17.19 5.84 -8.81
C PHE A 27 16.48 7.16 -8.49
N GLU A 28 17.18 8.27 -8.75
CA GLU A 28 16.65 9.62 -8.51
C GLU A 28 15.39 9.89 -9.32
N THR A 29 15.38 9.44 -10.58
CA THR A 29 14.25 9.64 -11.49
C THR A 29 12.93 9.14 -10.90
N GLU A 30 12.95 7.98 -10.23
CA GLU A 30 11.75 7.44 -9.59
C GLU A 30 11.47 8.09 -8.24
N ARG A 31 12.52 8.37 -7.45
CA ARG A 31 12.36 9.07 -6.17
C ARG A 31 11.87 10.51 -6.31
N ALA A 32 12.14 11.15 -7.44
CA ALA A 32 11.68 12.51 -7.73
C ALA A 32 10.17 12.58 -8.07
N ASP A 33 9.51 11.43 -8.26
CA ASP A 33 8.05 11.40 -8.39
C ASP A 33 7.42 11.95 -7.10
N PRO A 34 6.49 12.92 -7.18
CA PRO A 34 5.82 13.49 -6.02
C PRO A 34 5.16 12.46 -5.08
N GLU A 35 4.69 11.33 -5.63
CA GLU A 35 4.12 10.22 -4.84
C GLU A 35 5.18 9.53 -3.96
N ASN A 36 6.46 9.64 -4.33
CA ASN A 36 7.59 9.07 -3.59
C ASN A 36 8.20 10.03 -2.57
N ALA A 37 7.59 11.19 -2.34
CA ALA A 37 8.06 12.15 -1.36
C ALA A 37 8.19 11.50 0.04
N GLY A 38 9.25 11.85 0.76
CA GLY A 38 9.54 11.33 2.10
C GLY A 38 10.26 9.97 2.15
N PHE A 39 10.57 9.33 1.01
CA PHE A 39 11.36 8.10 1.03
C PHE A 39 12.85 8.36 1.16
N SER A 40 13.49 7.70 2.14
CA SER A 40 14.93 7.76 2.36
C SER A 40 15.67 6.63 1.65
N LYS A 41 16.61 6.99 0.77
CA LYS A 41 17.54 6.02 0.15
C LYS A 41 18.48 5.38 1.17
N ALA A 42 18.84 6.11 2.22
CA ALA A 42 19.85 5.65 3.18
C ALA A 42 19.43 4.37 3.90
N HIS A 43 18.17 4.24 4.29
CA HIS A 43 17.68 3.04 4.96
C HIS A 43 17.75 1.79 4.07
N ALA A 44 17.32 1.90 2.82
CA ALA A 44 17.37 0.78 1.87
C ALA A 44 18.82 0.34 1.59
N LEU A 45 19.75 1.28 1.46
CA LEU A 45 21.18 0.98 1.27
C LEU A 45 21.83 0.37 2.50
N ALA A 46 21.45 0.81 3.72
CA ALA A 46 21.94 0.21 4.96
C ALA A 46 21.52 -1.25 5.07
N VAL A 47 20.26 -1.58 4.77
CA VAL A 47 19.79 -2.97 4.75
C VAL A 47 20.50 -3.78 3.68
N LYS A 48 20.72 -3.22 2.48
CA LYS A 48 21.48 -3.89 1.41
C LYS A 48 22.89 -4.26 1.83
N ALA A 49 23.55 -3.42 2.62
CA ALA A 49 24.89 -3.70 3.12
C ALA A 49 24.93 -4.92 4.06
N LEU A 50 23.85 -5.16 4.81
CA LEU A 50 23.70 -6.32 5.68
C LEU A 50 23.38 -7.61 4.92
N PHE A 51 22.72 -7.51 3.76
CA PHE A 51 22.27 -8.66 2.95
C PHE A 51 22.77 -8.54 1.51
N PRO A 52 24.10 -8.64 1.27
CA PRO A 52 24.67 -8.39 -0.06
C PRO A 52 24.22 -9.39 -1.13
N ALA A 53 23.81 -10.60 -0.74
CA ALA A 53 23.35 -11.64 -1.66
C ALA A 53 21.94 -11.39 -2.22
N LEU A 54 21.10 -10.61 -1.55
CA LEU A 54 19.78 -10.28 -2.04
C LEU A 54 19.81 -9.08 -2.99
N SER A 55 18.94 -9.06 -3.99
CA SER A 55 18.73 -7.86 -4.81
C SER A 55 18.12 -6.73 -3.96
N MET A 56 18.28 -5.48 -4.38
CA MET A 56 17.58 -4.35 -3.76
C MET A 56 16.07 -4.52 -3.90
N ALA A 57 15.62 -5.04 -5.04
CA ALA A 57 14.22 -5.33 -5.28
C ALA A 57 13.65 -6.33 -4.26
N ASP A 58 14.34 -7.43 -3.99
CA ASP A 58 13.93 -8.40 -2.96
C ASP A 58 13.95 -7.80 -1.56
N ILE A 59 14.96 -7.00 -1.24
CA ILE A 59 15.07 -6.33 0.07
C ILE A 59 13.87 -5.39 0.31
N ILE A 60 13.47 -4.61 -0.68
CA ILE A 60 12.33 -3.69 -0.57
C ILE A 60 11.05 -4.47 -0.22
N ILE A 61 10.80 -5.56 -0.91
CA ILE A 61 9.59 -6.36 -0.70
C ILE A 61 9.64 -7.11 0.64
N LEU A 62 10.78 -7.74 0.94
CA LEU A 62 10.95 -8.45 2.22
C LEU A 62 10.76 -7.50 3.41
N ALA A 63 11.31 -6.30 3.34
CA ALA A 63 11.10 -5.29 4.39
C ALA A 63 9.62 -4.88 4.52
N GLY A 64 8.86 -4.86 3.41
CA GLY A 64 7.42 -4.65 3.42
C GLY A 64 6.67 -5.77 4.15
N ASN A 65 7.02 -7.03 3.87
CA ASN A 65 6.43 -8.20 4.52
C ASN A 65 6.74 -8.22 6.03
N VAL A 66 8.01 -8.01 6.39
CA VAL A 66 8.45 -7.93 7.80
C VAL A 66 7.71 -6.81 8.55
N ALA A 67 7.48 -5.67 7.91
CA ALA A 67 6.73 -4.58 8.52
C ALA A 67 5.28 -4.98 8.83
N ILE A 68 4.61 -5.69 7.92
CA ILE A 68 3.24 -6.21 8.12
C ILE A 68 3.23 -7.17 9.32
N GLU A 69 4.11 -8.16 9.34
CA GLU A 69 4.15 -9.18 10.39
C GLU A 69 4.53 -8.61 11.74
N HIS A 70 5.56 -7.76 11.78
CA HIS A 70 6.04 -7.13 13.01
C HIS A 70 4.97 -6.26 13.69
N THR A 71 4.08 -5.67 12.92
CA THR A 71 2.96 -4.86 13.44
C THR A 71 1.69 -5.68 13.71
N GLY A 72 1.77 -7.01 13.73
CA GLY A 72 0.65 -7.89 14.03
C GLY A 72 -0.25 -8.25 12.85
N GLY A 73 0.12 -7.86 11.64
CA GLY A 73 -0.55 -8.24 10.40
C GLY A 73 -0.37 -9.73 10.06
N PRO A 74 -0.91 -10.19 8.93
CA PRO A 74 -0.75 -11.57 8.48
C PRO A 74 0.70 -11.84 8.05
N ALA A 75 1.15 -13.09 8.22
CA ALA A 75 2.35 -13.58 7.56
C ALA A 75 2.13 -13.61 6.04
N VAL A 76 3.07 -13.07 5.30
CA VAL A 76 2.99 -13.00 3.83
C VAL A 76 4.00 -13.96 3.23
N PRO A 77 3.58 -14.97 2.45
CA PRO A 77 4.52 -15.86 1.79
C PRO A 77 5.45 -15.08 0.85
N PHE A 78 6.75 -15.26 1.02
CA PHE A 78 7.74 -14.54 0.23
C PHE A 78 8.28 -15.40 -0.91
N SER A 79 8.52 -14.74 -2.06
CA SER A 79 9.28 -15.31 -3.17
C SER A 79 10.43 -14.38 -3.50
N TYR A 80 11.63 -14.92 -3.63
CA TYR A 80 12.84 -14.18 -3.97
C TYR A 80 13.26 -14.43 -5.43
N GLY A 81 14.22 -13.64 -5.93
CA GLY A 81 14.75 -13.77 -7.29
C GLY A 81 14.44 -12.58 -8.18
N ARG A 82 13.94 -11.47 -7.61
CA ARG A 82 13.87 -10.17 -8.31
C ARG A 82 15.28 -9.73 -8.66
N ARG A 83 15.41 -9.06 -9.80
CA ARG A 83 16.70 -8.56 -10.28
C ARG A 83 16.77 -7.05 -10.17
N ASP A 84 17.94 -6.52 -9.88
CA ASP A 84 18.18 -5.09 -9.95
C ASP A 84 18.51 -4.70 -11.39
N PHE A 85 17.82 -3.68 -11.92
CA PHE A 85 18.08 -3.17 -13.26
C PHE A 85 19.21 -2.12 -13.24
N GLY A 86 19.93 -1.98 -14.35
CA GLY A 86 21.00 -0.99 -14.49
C GLY A 86 20.51 0.45 -14.67
N GLY A 87 19.21 0.67 -14.88
CA GLY A 87 18.58 1.97 -15.06
C GLY A 87 17.09 1.90 -14.81
N CYS A 88 16.46 3.07 -14.71
CA CYS A 88 15.03 3.23 -14.65
C CYS A 88 14.52 3.71 -16.01
N ALA A 89 13.74 2.90 -16.72
CA ALA A 89 12.85 3.43 -17.75
C ALA A 89 11.73 4.16 -17.02
N ALA A 90 11.27 5.30 -17.52
CA ALA A 90 10.18 6.04 -16.92
C ALA A 90 9.01 5.06 -16.63
N SER A 91 8.79 4.77 -15.36
CA SER A 91 7.62 4.01 -14.94
C SER A 91 6.38 4.90 -15.04
N ALA A 92 5.23 4.29 -15.20
CA ALA A 92 3.99 5.03 -15.08
C ALA A 92 3.96 5.67 -13.69
N SER A 93 3.81 7.00 -13.64
CA SER A 93 3.60 7.70 -12.37
C SER A 93 2.36 7.14 -11.71
N MET A 94 2.42 6.88 -10.42
CA MET A 94 1.25 6.55 -9.61
C MET A 94 0.42 7.80 -9.28
N ALA A 95 0.90 8.99 -9.66
CA ALA A 95 0.23 10.24 -9.35
C ALA A 95 -1.16 10.28 -10.00
N GLU A 96 -2.17 10.14 -9.18
CA GLU A 96 -3.53 10.49 -9.54
C GLU A 96 -3.59 12.02 -9.63
N LYS A 97 -3.71 12.52 -10.85
CA LYS A 97 -3.76 13.97 -11.11
C LYS A 97 -5.06 14.62 -10.67
N GLU A 98 -6.04 13.83 -10.26
CA GLU A 98 -7.37 14.28 -9.85
C GLU A 98 -7.78 13.65 -8.52
N SER A 99 -8.75 14.26 -7.83
CA SER A 99 -9.34 13.68 -6.61
C SER A 99 -9.80 12.26 -6.89
N PRO A 100 -9.40 11.26 -6.10
CA PRO A 100 -9.75 9.87 -6.37
C PRO A 100 -11.27 9.72 -6.38
N THR A 101 -11.78 9.25 -7.50
CA THR A 101 -13.18 8.80 -7.64
C THR A 101 -13.21 7.29 -7.52
N ILE A 102 -14.41 6.72 -7.31
CA ILE A 102 -14.61 5.27 -7.32
C ILE A 102 -14.10 4.66 -8.62
N ASP A 103 -14.42 5.28 -9.75
CA ASP A 103 -14.00 4.79 -11.08
C ASP A 103 -12.49 4.89 -11.29
N ALA A 104 -11.87 5.99 -10.86
CA ALA A 104 -10.41 6.15 -10.92
C ALA A 104 -9.70 5.11 -10.05
N MET A 105 -10.21 4.84 -8.85
CA MET A 105 -9.68 3.81 -7.97
C MET A 105 -9.81 2.42 -8.60
N ARG A 106 -10.99 2.06 -9.14
CA ARG A 106 -11.17 0.81 -9.88
C ARG A 106 -10.22 0.72 -11.06
N GLY A 107 -10.09 1.77 -11.85
CA GLY A 107 -9.16 1.82 -12.97
C GLY A 107 -7.70 1.56 -12.57
N THR A 108 -7.27 2.11 -11.44
CA THR A 108 -5.92 1.89 -10.89
C THR A 108 -5.71 0.42 -10.53
N PHE A 109 -6.63 -0.19 -9.77
CA PHE A 109 -6.51 -1.58 -9.37
C PHE A 109 -6.76 -2.56 -10.53
N ASP A 110 -7.64 -2.23 -11.48
CA ASP A 110 -7.81 -2.99 -12.71
C ASP A 110 -6.53 -2.99 -13.56
N ARG A 111 -5.86 -1.85 -13.69
CA ARG A 111 -4.54 -1.75 -14.35
C ARG A 111 -3.50 -2.68 -13.71
N LEU A 112 -3.55 -2.83 -12.39
CA LEU A 112 -2.71 -3.76 -11.64
C LEU A 112 -3.17 -5.22 -11.78
N GLY A 113 -4.42 -5.47 -12.16
CA GLY A 113 -5.02 -6.80 -12.30
C GLY A 113 -5.72 -7.31 -11.04
N PHE A 114 -6.24 -6.41 -10.19
CA PHE A 114 -6.98 -6.74 -8.98
C PHE A 114 -8.49 -6.59 -9.18
N ASP A 115 -9.24 -7.45 -8.51
CA ASP A 115 -10.69 -7.32 -8.39
C ASP A 115 -11.08 -6.42 -7.19
N ASP A 116 -12.39 -6.17 -7.01
CA ASP A 116 -12.91 -5.33 -5.94
C ASP A 116 -12.61 -5.91 -4.54
N LYS A 117 -12.64 -7.23 -4.39
CA LYS A 117 -12.33 -7.90 -3.14
C LYS A 117 -10.87 -7.75 -2.74
N GLU A 118 -9.98 -7.97 -3.68
CA GLU A 118 -8.52 -7.80 -3.51
C GLU A 118 -8.16 -6.33 -3.25
N THR A 119 -8.84 -5.42 -3.94
CA THR A 119 -8.69 -3.97 -3.75
C THR A 119 -9.01 -3.55 -2.32
N VAL A 120 -10.17 -3.97 -1.80
CA VAL A 120 -10.55 -3.71 -0.40
C VAL A 120 -9.53 -4.31 0.56
N ALA A 121 -9.11 -5.55 0.34
CA ALA A 121 -8.12 -6.20 1.20
C ALA A 121 -6.79 -5.44 1.25
N LEU A 122 -6.30 -4.93 0.12
CA LEU A 122 -5.05 -4.18 0.03
C LEU A 122 -5.14 -2.80 0.68
N ILE A 123 -6.21 -2.04 0.42
CA ILE A 123 -6.39 -0.70 1.00
C ILE A 123 -6.52 -0.82 2.53
N VAL A 124 -7.38 -1.71 3.00
CA VAL A 124 -7.57 -1.93 4.45
C VAL A 124 -6.27 -2.43 5.10
N LEU A 125 -5.52 -3.32 4.46
CA LEU A 125 -4.21 -3.74 4.97
C LEU A 125 -3.23 -2.57 5.05
N GLY A 126 -3.11 -1.78 3.99
CA GLY A 126 -2.10 -0.74 3.86
C GLY A 126 -2.36 0.47 4.76
N HIS A 127 -3.59 0.95 4.79
CA HIS A 127 -3.97 2.20 5.44
C HIS A 127 -4.15 2.09 6.97
N GLN A 128 -3.99 0.91 7.55
CA GLN A 128 -4.00 0.74 9.01
C GLN A 128 -2.66 1.03 9.68
N TYR A 129 -1.62 1.29 8.89
CA TYR A 129 -0.26 1.45 9.40
C TYR A 129 0.26 2.87 9.18
N GLY A 130 0.79 3.45 10.25
CA GLY A 130 1.51 4.72 10.20
C GLY A 130 0.61 5.94 10.03
N ARG A 131 1.17 6.97 9.45
CA ARG A 131 0.51 8.26 9.25
C ARG A 131 0.96 8.94 7.97
N CYS A 132 0.17 9.89 7.53
CA CYS A 132 0.56 10.83 6.48
C CYS A 132 1.23 12.06 7.09
N HIS A 133 2.10 12.69 6.30
CA HIS A 133 2.77 13.94 6.62
C HIS A 133 2.56 14.94 5.48
N GLY A 134 2.14 16.16 5.82
CA GLY A 134 1.78 17.17 4.84
C GLY A 134 2.92 17.61 3.93
N ASP A 135 4.16 17.57 4.41
CA ASP A 135 5.37 17.86 3.65
C ASP A 135 5.79 16.70 2.70
N ALA A 136 5.28 15.50 2.92
CA ALA A 136 5.55 14.33 2.09
C ALA A 136 4.38 14.01 1.14
N SER A 137 3.30 13.44 1.66
CA SER A 137 2.15 13.02 0.85
C SER A 137 1.17 14.16 0.54
N GLY A 138 1.25 15.28 1.27
CA GLY A 138 0.29 16.38 1.20
C GLY A 138 -0.98 16.14 2.04
N PHE A 139 -1.12 14.99 2.67
CA PHE A 139 -2.13 14.66 3.66
C PHE A 139 -1.50 14.67 5.07
N GLU A 140 -2.31 14.93 6.10
CA GLU A 140 -1.81 15.03 7.48
C GLU A 140 -2.62 14.15 8.41
N GLY A 141 -1.95 13.46 9.34
CA GLY A 141 -2.57 12.68 10.39
C GLY A 141 -2.41 11.16 10.24
N ALA A 142 -2.93 10.45 11.24
CA ALA A 142 -2.89 9.00 11.28
C ALA A 142 -4.26 8.40 10.94
N TRP A 143 -4.27 7.25 10.28
CA TRP A 143 -5.46 6.39 10.29
C TRP A 143 -5.65 5.84 11.70
N ARG A 144 -6.90 5.49 12.03
CA ARG A 144 -7.15 4.81 13.29
C ARG A 144 -6.45 3.45 13.29
N GLU A 145 -5.46 3.31 14.15
CA GLU A 145 -4.71 2.07 14.29
C GLU A 145 -5.63 0.92 14.70
N GLY A 146 -5.61 -0.14 13.92
CA GLY A 146 -6.39 -1.34 14.14
C GLY A 146 -5.59 -2.62 14.10
N LEU A 147 -4.25 -2.56 14.11
CA LEU A 147 -3.35 -3.72 14.13
C LEU A 147 -3.78 -4.85 13.18
N GLY A 148 -4.05 -4.51 11.93
CA GLY A 148 -4.48 -5.46 10.93
C GLY A 148 -5.94 -5.97 11.07
N TYR A 149 -6.79 -5.21 11.75
CA TYR A 149 -8.20 -5.54 11.88
C TYR A 149 -9.08 -4.54 11.13
N PRO A 150 -9.92 -5.00 10.19
CA PRO A 150 -10.85 -4.14 9.47
C PRO A 150 -11.80 -3.37 10.39
N SER A 151 -12.12 -3.94 11.56
CA SER A 151 -13.09 -3.37 12.49
C SER A 151 -12.79 -1.95 12.98
N ALA A 152 -11.54 -1.59 13.17
CA ALA A 152 -11.19 -0.21 13.53
C ALA A 152 -11.47 0.76 12.38
N TYR A 153 -11.23 0.32 11.17
CA TYR A 153 -11.49 1.04 9.93
C TYR A 153 -13.00 1.11 9.64
N THR A 154 -13.69 -0.03 9.62
CA THR A 154 -15.12 -0.13 9.34
C THR A 154 -15.96 0.60 10.37
N HIS A 155 -15.67 0.46 11.65
CA HIS A 155 -16.40 1.18 12.70
C HIS A 155 -16.27 2.70 12.57
N GLY A 156 -15.11 3.19 12.17
CA GLY A 156 -14.91 4.61 11.92
C GLY A 156 -15.82 5.09 10.79
N VAL A 157 -15.78 4.40 9.66
CA VAL A 157 -16.53 4.77 8.46
C VAL A 157 -18.03 4.55 8.62
N ALA A 158 -18.44 3.39 9.17
CA ALA A 158 -19.85 3.01 9.30
C ALA A 158 -20.63 3.88 10.29
N ARG A 159 -19.98 4.44 11.31
CA ARG A 159 -20.62 5.34 12.29
C ARG A 159 -20.84 6.75 11.77
N GLY A 160 -20.40 7.08 10.54
CA GLY A 160 -20.67 8.37 9.92
C GLY A 160 -20.00 9.56 10.62
N GLY A 161 -18.97 9.32 11.42
CA GLY A 161 -18.29 10.36 12.20
C GLY A 161 -17.23 11.14 11.43
N TYR A 162 -16.81 10.65 10.26
CA TYR A 162 -15.83 11.34 9.44
C TYR A 162 -16.45 12.52 8.71
N ARG A 163 -15.85 13.68 8.86
CA ARG A 163 -16.23 14.93 8.20
C ARG A 163 -15.10 15.37 7.30
N LEU A 164 -15.46 15.96 6.17
CA LEU A 164 -14.48 16.61 5.31
C LEU A 164 -13.75 17.67 6.14
N SER A 165 -12.42 17.58 6.20
CA SER A 165 -11.60 18.55 6.92
C SER A 165 -11.87 19.97 6.36
N PRO A 166 -12.15 20.95 7.21
CA PRO A 166 -12.37 22.33 6.77
C PRO A 166 -11.09 22.98 6.22
N GLY A 167 -9.93 22.44 6.58
CA GLY A 167 -8.65 22.88 6.03
C GLY A 167 -8.40 22.14 4.71
N VAL A 168 -8.45 22.87 3.60
CA VAL A 168 -7.68 22.43 2.44
C VAL A 168 -6.25 22.38 2.93
N LEU A 169 -5.59 21.21 2.86
CA LEU A 169 -4.16 21.13 3.09
C LEU A 169 -3.50 22.00 2.00
N ALA A 170 -3.19 23.23 2.38
CA ALA A 170 -3.05 24.37 1.49
C ALA A 170 -1.95 24.20 0.42
N ALA A 171 -1.01 23.28 0.66
CA ALA A 171 0.12 23.06 -0.24
C ALA A 171 -0.24 22.35 -1.55
N ARG A 172 -1.31 21.53 -1.59
CA ARG A 172 -1.63 20.69 -2.77
C ARG A 172 -3.11 20.63 -3.14
N ASN A 173 -3.98 21.46 -2.58
CA ASN A 173 -5.43 21.46 -2.81
C ASN A 173 -6.09 20.06 -2.57
N GLN A 174 -5.54 19.28 -1.65
CA GLN A 174 -6.00 17.94 -1.34
C GLN A 174 -7.07 17.99 -0.24
N ARG A 175 -8.02 17.07 -0.30
CA ARG A 175 -9.10 16.91 0.67
C ARG A 175 -8.92 15.61 1.42
N GLN A 176 -9.11 15.65 2.74
CA GLN A 176 -9.17 14.46 3.58
C GLN A 176 -10.39 14.53 4.51
N TYR A 177 -10.77 13.40 5.04
CA TYR A 177 -11.79 13.28 6.07
C TYR A 177 -11.15 13.12 7.42
N GLU A 178 -11.78 13.66 8.45
CA GLU A 178 -11.29 13.62 9.82
C GLU A 178 -12.42 13.24 10.77
N MET A 179 -12.05 12.55 11.85
CA MET A 179 -12.95 12.22 12.95
C MET A 179 -12.25 12.47 14.28
N ASP A 180 -12.89 13.26 15.13
CA ASP A 180 -12.46 13.48 16.49
C ASP A 180 -13.07 12.43 17.42
N PHE A 181 -12.23 11.76 18.21
CA PHE A 181 -12.63 10.78 19.21
C PHE A 181 -12.52 11.33 20.66
N GLY A 182 -12.32 12.63 20.81
CA GLY A 182 -12.22 13.29 22.11
C GLY A 182 -10.83 13.24 22.73
N GLY A 183 -10.07 14.32 22.55
CA GLY A 183 -8.86 14.61 23.33
C GLY A 183 -7.51 14.26 22.71
N GLY A 184 -7.43 14.12 21.39
CA GLY A 184 -6.18 13.89 20.67
C GLY A 184 -6.17 14.48 19.27
N GLU A 185 -5.13 14.19 18.49
CA GLU A 185 -5.17 14.43 17.05
C GLU A 185 -6.35 13.66 16.42
N PRO A 186 -7.13 14.29 15.52
CA PRO A 186 -8.18 13.58 14.81
C PRO A 186 -7.58 12.45 13.93
N PHE A 187 -8.29 11.35 13.86
CA PHE A 187 -7.97 10.33 12.87
C PHE A 187 -8.41 10.78 11.48
N MET A 188 -7.61 10.44 10.49
CA MET A 188 -7.86 10.82 9.10
C MET A 188 -8.32 9.65 8.26
N MET A 189 -9.04 9.97 7.19
CA MET A 189 -9.33 9.07 6.07
C MET A 189 -9.11 9.82 4.75
N LEU A 190 -8.52 9.14 3.79
CA LEU A 190 -8.42 9.64 2.43
C LEU A 190 -9.79 9.56 1.72
N VAL A 191 -9.93 10.25 0.62
CA VAL A 191 -11.10 10.09 -0.25
C VAL A 191 -11.20 8.65 -0.76
N SER A 192 -10.07 8.02 -1.08
CA SER A 192 -10.02 6.60 -1.46
C SER A 192 -10.54 5.66 -0.38
N ASP A 193 -10.28 5.95 0.90
CA ASP A 193 -10.85 5.18 2.01
C ASP A 193 -12.37 5.29 2.04
N MET A 194 -12.88 6.51 1.87
CA MET A 194 -14.32 6.76 1.85
C MET A 194 -15.02 6.14 0.65
N CYS A 195 -14.32 5.97 -0.48
CA CYS A 195 -14.83 5.23 -1.64
C CYS A 195 -15.20 3.79 -1.29
N LEU A 196 -14.44 3.14 -0.39
CA LEU A 196 -14.76 1.78 0.08
C LEU A 196 -16.11 1.70 0.82
N TRP A 197 -16.56 2.80 1.37
CA TRP A 197 -17.85 2.88 2.04
C TRP A 197 -18.99 3.29 1.10
N TYR A 198 -18.75 4.22 0.20
CA TYR A 198 -19.79 4.76 -0.67
C TYR A 198 -20.13 3.85 -1.83
N ASP A 199 -19.20 3.05 -2.32
CA ASP A 199 -19.48 2.04 -3.33
C ASP A 199 -20.10 0.78 -2.72
N GLU A 200 -21.13 0.23 -3.35
CA GLU A 200 -21.90 -0.88 -2.80
C GLU A 200 -21.08 -2.18 -2.78
N GLU A 201 -20.33 -2.48 -3.84
CA GLU A 201 -19.52 -3.68 -3.94
C GLU A 201 -18.32 -3.64 -2.99
N TYR A 202 -17.60 -2.53 -2.93
CA TYR A 202 -16.53 -2.36 -1.97
C TYR A 202 -17.04 -2.46 -0.53
N ARG A 203 -18.15 -1.79 -0.21
CA ARG A 203 -18.77 -1.84 1.13
C ARG A 203 -19.17 -3.26 1.51
N ARG A 204 -19.69 -4.06 0.59
CA ARG A 204 -20.02 -5.47 0.82
C ARG A 204 -18.81 -6.26 1.27
N HIS A 205 -17.68 -6.13 0.59
CA HIS A 205 -16.42 -6.78 0.97
C HIS A 205 -15.85 -6.25 2.28
N LEU A 206 -15.93 -4.94 2.50
CA LEU A 206 -15.49 -4.30 3.74
C LEU A 206 -16.23 -4.84 4.96
N LEU A 207 -17.57 -4.91 4.90
CA LEU A 207 -18.40 -5.43 5.98
C LEU A 207 -18.23 -6.94 6.18
N HIS A 208 -18.01 -7.68 5.10
CA HIS A 208 -17.68 -9.10 5.19
C HIS A 208 -16.40 -9.30 5.99
N TYR A 209 -15.35 -8.58 5.67
CA TYR A 209 -14.06 -8.68 6.37
C TYR A 209 -14.13 -8.23 7.83
N ASP A 210 -14.98 -7.27 8.17
CA ASP A 210 -15.21 -6.87 9.56
C ASP A 210 -15.71 -8.05 10.41
N SER A 211 -16.56 -8.89 9.84
CA SER A 211 -17.14 -10.06 10.50
C SER A 211 -16.26 -11.31 10.40
N HIS A 212 -15.35 -11.38 9.41
CA HIS A 212 -14.57 -12.57 9.06
C HIS A 212 -13.06 -12.29 9.05
N ARG A 213 -12.52 -11.94 10.21
CA ARG A 213 -11.10 -11.50 10.38
C ARG A 213 -10.06 -12.49 9.85
N SER A 214 -10.28 -13.78 10.02
CA SER A 214 -9.37 -14.82 9.51
C SER A 214 -9.33 -14.84 7.98
N GLU A 215 -10.47 -14.61 7.33
CA GLU A 215 -10.54 -14.50 5.88
C GLU A 215 -9.86 -13.23 5.39
N PHE A 216 -10.10 -12.10 6.06
CA PHE A 216 -9.38 -10.86 5.77
C PHE A 216 -7.86 -11.07 5.80
N ARG A 217 -7.34 -11.66 6.89
CA ARG A 217 -5.89 -11.88 7.04
C ARG A 217 -5.32 -12.74 5.92
N ARG A 218 -6.02 -13.82 5.56
CA ARG A 218 -5.62 -14.70 4.45
C ARG A 218 -5.65 -13.96 3.11
N ASP A 219 -6.76 -13.30 2.80
CA ASP A 219 -6.98 -12.64 1.52
C ASP A 219 -6.06 -11.42 1.36
N ALA A 220 -5.82 -10.66 2.42
CA ALA A 220 -4.88 -9.55 2.45
C ALA A 220 -3.43 -10.02 2.21
N ALA A 221 -3.01 -11.14 2.83
CA ALA A 221 -1.70 -11.72 2.58
C ALA A 221 -1.53 -12.17 1.13
N LEU A 222 -2.56 -12.80 0.55
CA LEU A 222 -2.53 -13.25 -0.85
C LEU A 222 -2.55 -12.08 -1.83
N ALA A 223 -3.36 -11.06 -1.58
CA ALA A 223 -3.42 -9.86 -2.40
C ALA A 223 -2.09 -9.08 -2.33
N TRP A 224 -1.48 -8.97 -1.15
CA TRP A 224 -0.17 -8.36 -0.98
C TRP A 224 0.93 -9.16 -1.68
N LYS A 225 0.92 -10.50 -1.58
CA LYS A 225 1.82 -11.36 -2.32
C LYS A 225 1.67 -11.15 -3.83
N LYS A 226 0.44 -11.18 -4.34
CA LYS A 226 0.15 -10.92 -5.75
C LYS A 226 0.71 -9.57 -6.18
N LEU A 227 0.44 -8.50 -5.44
CA LEU A 227 0.95 -7.16 -5.70
C LEU A 227 2.47 -7.14 -5.82
N THR A 228 3.14 -7.71 -4.83
CA THR A 228 4.60 -7.68 -4.74
C THR A 228 5.31 -8.65 -5.71
N GLU A 229 4.58 -9.46 -6.44
CA GLU A 229 5.08 -10.32 -7.52
C GLU A 229 4.79 -9.80 -8.93
N LEU A 230 4.03 -8.69 -9.03
CA LEU A 230 3.76 -8.05 -10.33
C LEU A 230 5.06 -7.62 -11.01
N GLY A 231 5.14 -7.88 -12.31
CA GLY A 231 6.34 -7.58 -13.13
C GLY A 231 7.49 -8.57 -12.97
N CYS A 232 7.30 -9.67 -12.22
CA CYS A 232 8.36 -10.64 -11.91
C CYS A 232 8.17 -12.00 -12.59
N ALA A 233 7.36 -12.07 -13.66
CA ALA A 233 7.02 -13.35 -14.30
C ALA A 233 8.25 -14.20 -14.66
N GLY A 234 8.27 -15.45 -14.18
CA GLY A 234 9.29 -16.45 -14.50
C GLY A 234 10.63 -16.30 -13.79
N THR A 235 10.79 -15.33 -12.86
CA THR A 235 12.06 -15.13 -12.13
C THR A 235 11.98 -15.52 -10.66
N LEU A 236 10.79 -15.59 -10.08
CA LEU A 236 10.62 -15.80 -8.66
C LEU A 236 10.65 -17.28 -8.26
N VAL A 237 11.34 -17.55 -7.17
CA VAL A 237 11.41 -18.83 -6.49
C VAL A 237 10.77 -18.67 -5.11
N PRO A 238 9.75 -19.46 -4.76
CA PRO A 238 9.16 -19.43 -3.43
C PRO A 238 10.19 -19.75 -2.36
N GLU A 239 10.11 -19.08 -1.22
CA GLU A 239 10.85 -19.45 -0.05
C GLU A 239 10.47 -20.89 0.35
N ARG A 240 11.45 -21.74 0.53
CA ARG A 240 11.19 -23.10 1.01
C ARG A 240 10.71 -23.01 2.45
N GLU A 241 9.55 -23.59 2.73
CA GLU A 241 9.14 -23.81 4.11
C GLU A 241 10.27 -24.57 4.82
N THR A 242 11.01 -23.87 5.67
CA THR A 242 11.89 -24.52 6.63
C THR A 242 10.96 -25.24 7.60
N LYS A 243 10.79 -26.54 7.41
CA LYS A 243 10.14 -27.37 8.43
C LYS A 243 10.86 -27.08 9.73
N ALA A 244 10.15 -26.45 10.67
CA ALA A 244 10.65 -26.30 12.02
C ALA A 244 11.00 -27.70 12.52
N ALA A 245 12.28 -27.91 12.84
CA ALA A 245 12.81 -29.14 13.41
C ALA A 245 12.42 -29.22 14.88
#